data_9bbee12d3f061e8bec4d02f1743c687f
#
_entry.id   9bbee12d3f061e8bec4d02f1743c687f
#
_cell.length_a   1.000
_cell.length_b   1.000
_cell.length_c   1.000
_cell.angle_alpha   90.00
_cell.angle_beta   90.00
_cell.angle_gamma   90.00
#
_symmetry.space_group_name_H-M   'P 1'
#
loop_
_entity.id
_entity.type
_entity.pdbx_description
1 polymer ?
#
loop_
_entity_poly.entity_id
_entity_poly.type
_entity_poly.pdbx_seq_one_letter_code
_entity_poly.pdbx_strand_id
1 'polypeptide(L)'
;IGKPSKKMVNIFTQILKGLIAISELNWPAGLSGQHIDSLARAPLWSLGLDYDHGTGHGVGSYLSVHEGPHGISKRNNIPLEAGMIVSVEPGYYEEGEFGIRIENILLIKKLPKNKRHKTCMLSFESLTLVPIDKKLINVNALTTKEKDWLNSYHKVVYNKISPFLSTDI
;
A
#
# COMPACT_ATOMS: atom_id res chain seq x y z
N ILE A 1 20.04 -7.69 3.42
CA ILE A 1 21.24 -8.07 4.18
C ILE A 1 22.17 -6.88 4.23
N GLY A 2 22.69 -6.54 5.41
CA GLY A 2 23.57 -5.39 5.61
C GLY A 2 22.93 -4.24 6.37
N LYS A 3 23.55 -3.06 6.32
CA LYS A 3 23.12 -1.86 7.04
C LYS A 3 22.65 -0.82 6.02
N PRO A 4 21.37 -0.39 6.06
CA PRO A 4 20.88 0.62 5.14
C PRO A 4 21.50 1.99 5.44
N SER A 5 21.66 2.82 4.41
CA SER A 5 22.05 4.23 4.57
C SER A 5 20.89 5.05 5.17
N LYS A 6 21.20 6.19 5.75
CA LYS A 6 20.17 7.14 6.24
C LYS A 6 19.23 7.59 5.12
N LYS A 7 19.74 7.74 3.90
CA LYS A 7 18.97 8.09 2.70
C LYS A 7 17.93 7.01 2.39
N MET A 8 18.37 5.74 2.35
CA MET A 8 17.47 4.60 2.11
C MET A 8 16.37 4.50 3.18
N VAL A 9 16.71 4.65 4.46
CA VAL A 9 15.76 4.61 5.57
C VAL A 9 14.72 5.73 5.44
N ASN A 10 15.15 6.95 5.09
CA ASN A 10 14.23 8.08 4.91
C ASN A 10 13.27 7.82 3.74
N ILE A 11 13.79 7.44 2.57
CA ILE A 11 12.99 7.19 1.37
C ILE A 11 12.03 6.00 1.58
N PHE A 12 12.52 4.88 2.14
CA PHE A 12 11.68 3.73 2.48
C PHE A 12 10.50 4.14 3.38
N THR A 13 10.76 5.01 4.36
CA THR A 13 9.71 5.48 5.26
C THR A 13 8.66 6.31 4.53
N GLN A 14 9.04 7.17 3.56
CA GLN A 14 8.05 7.91 2.76
C GLN A 14 7.23 6.97 1.86
N ILE A 15 7.86 5.96 1.27
CA ILE A 15 7.15 4.95 0.47
C ILE A 15 6.15 4.19 1.36
N LEU A 16 6.56 3.78 2.57
CA LEU A 16 5.68 3.13 3.54
C LEU A 16 4.49 4.03 3.92
N LYS A 17 4.70 5.34 4.13
CA LYS A 17 3.60 6.29 4.41
C LYS A 17 2.61 6.33 3.25
N GLY A 18 3.08 6.30 2.01
CA GLY A 18 2.24 6.22 0.82
C GLY A 18 1.40 4.92 0.76
N LEU A 19 2.02 3.78 1.06
CA LEU A 19 1.32 2.49 1.16
C LEU A 19 0.24 2.54 2.25
N ILE A 20 0.55 3.07 3.43
CA ILE A 20 -0.39 3.19 4.55
C ILE A 20 -1.56 4.10 4.17
N ALA A 21 -1.27 5.25 3.53
CA ALA A 21 -2.30 6.20 3.13
C ALA A 21 -3.36 5.59 2.22
N ILE A 22 -2.96 4.72 1.28
CA ILE A 22 -3.90 3.96 0.46
C ILE A 22 -4.58 2.86 1.27
N SER A 23 -3.82 2.07 2.03
CA SER A 23 -4.36 0.90 2.75
C SER A 23 -5.43 1.25 3.78
N GLU A 24 -5.38 2.44 4.38
CA GLU A 24 -6.35 2.93 5.36
C GLU A 24 -7.49 3.76 4.75
N LEU A 25 -7.46 3.97 3.42
CA LEU A 25 -8.43 4.84 2.78
C LEU A 25 -9.84 4.25 2.83
N ASN A 26 -10.80 5.10 3.20
CA ASN A 26 -12.21 4.86 2.98
C ASN A 26 -12.72 5.92 1.99
N TRP A 27 -13.40 5.49 0.90
CA TRP A 27 -13.83 6.40 -0.15
C TRP A 27 -15.23 6.09 -0.64
N PRO A 28 -15.96 7.08 -1.19
CA PRO A 28 -17.27 6.85 -1.79
C PRO A 28 -17.13 6.03 -3.09
N ALA A 29 -18.03 5.06 -3.30
CA ALA A 29 -18.11 4.31 -4.54
C ALA A 29 -18.24 5.24 -5.75
N GLY A 30 -17.67 4.83 -6.89
CA GLY A 30 -17.65 5.60 -8.14
C GLY A 30 -16.33 6.36 -8.39
N LEU A 31 -15.42 6.43 -7.41
CA LEU A 31 -14.07 6.94 -7.66
C LEU A 31 -13.20 5.89 -8.34
N SER A 32 -12.31 6.36 -9.20
CA SER A 32 -11.29 5.55 -9.90
C SER A 32 -9.91 5.73 -9.28
N GLY A 33 -8.96 4.91 -9.73
CA GLY A 33 -7.60 4.93 -9.22
C GLY A 33 -6.88 6.28 -9.37
N GLN A 34 -7.19 7.07 -10.41
CA GLN A 34 -6.61 8.40 -10.59
C GLN A 34 -6.93 9.37 -9.44
N HIS A 35 -8.06 9.19 -8.75
CA HIS A 35 -8.46 10.05 -7.63
C HIS A 35 -7.65 9.78 -6.36
N ILE A 36 -7.08 8.59 -6.23
CA ILE A 36 -6.39 8.16 -5.02
C ILE A 36 -4.87 7.97 -5.20
N ASP A 37 -4.37 7.89 -6.44
CA ASP A 37 -2.95 7.71 -6.77
C ASP A 37 -2.04 8.75 -6.08
N SER A 38 -2.48 10.02 -6.03
CA SER A 38 -1.73 11.10 -5.40
C SER A 38 -1.49 10.90 -3.89
N LEU A 39 -2.35 10.15 -3.21
CA LEU A 39 -2.19 9.87 -1.78
C LEU A 39 -0.95 9.01 -1.51
N ALA A 40 -0.65 8.06 -2.41
CA ALA A 40 0.55 7.24 -2.31
C ALA A 40 1.82 8.05 -2.63
N ARG A 41 1.73 9.06 -3.53
CA ARG A 41 2.86 9.87 -3.98
C ARG A 41 3.18 11.06 -3.07
N ALA A 42 2.18 11.59 -2.37
CA ALA A 42 2.32 12.81 -1.58
C ALA A 42 3.48 12.80 -0.58
N PRO A 43 3.79 11.70 0.13
CA PRO A 43 4.97 11.66 1.00
C PRO A 43 6.29 11.82 0.24
N LEU A 44 6.44 11.23 -0.97
CA LEU A 44 7.63 11.40 -1.80
C LEU A 44 7.69 12.82 -2.40
N TRP A 45 6.57 13.37 -2.85
CA TRP A 45 6.51 14.74 -3.37
C TRP A 45 6.95 15.78 -2.35
N SER A 46 6.73 15.54 -1.05
CA SER A 46 7.24 16.41 0.02
C SER A 46 8.77 16.51 0.08
N LEU A 47 9.46 15.53 -0.54
CA LEU A 47 10.91 15.50 -0.71
C LEU A 47 11.36 15.91 -2.13
N GLY A 48 10.44 16.31 -3.02
CA GLY A 48 10.73 16.56 -4.44
C GLY A 48 11.00 15.30 -5.25
N LEU A 49 10.55 14.12 -4.76
CA LEU A 49 10.75 12.81 -5.40
C LEU A 49 9.44 12.28 -5.97
N ASP A 50 9.51 11.43 -6.98
CA ASP A 50 8.36 10.70 -7.55
C ASP A 50 8.85 9.35 -8.13
N TYR A 51 7.93 8.56 -8.68
CA TYR A 51 8.20 7.36 -9.46
C TYR A 51 7.37 7.37 -10.75
N ASP A 52 7.89 6.73 -11.82
CA ASP A 52 7.35 6.85 -13.17
C ASP A 52 6.29 5.81 -13.53
N HIS A 53 6.10 4.78 -12.69
CA HIS A 53 5.08 3.75 -12.90
C HIS A 53 3.76 4.07 -12.18
N GLY A 54 2.71 3.29 -12.43
CA GLY A 54 1.47 3.36 -11.66
C GLY A 54 1.67 2.97 -10.21
N THR A 55 0.87 3.50 -9.30
CA THR A 55 0.88 3.07 -7.89
C THR A 55 0.38 1.64 -7.73
N GLY A 56 -0.42 1.16 -8.68
CA GLY A 56 -0.90 -0.21 -8.68
C GLY A 56 -1.74 -0.55 -9.90
N HIS A 57 -1.97 -1.82 -10.09
CA HIS A 57 -2.69 -2.40 -11.21
C HIS A 57 -3.71 -3.43 -10.71
N GLY A 58 -4.67 -3.79 -11.55
CA GLY A 58 -5.56 -4.92 -11.30
C GLY A 58 -4.78 -6.23 -11.27
N VAL A 59 -5.25 -7.15 -10.46
CA VAL A 59 -4.74 -8.53 -10.40
C VAL A 59 -5.88 -9.46 -10.81
N GLY A 60 -5.63 -10.25 -11.85
CA GLY A 60 -6.61 -11.15 -12.43
C GLY A 60 -6.52 -12.58 -11.91
N SER A 61 -7.45 -13.40 -12.41
CA SER A 61 -7.41 -14.85 -12.29
C SER A 61 -6.42 -15.45 -13.29
N TYR A 62 -6.25 -16.75 -13.27
CA TYR A 62 -5.37 -17.49 -14.20
C TYR A 62 -3.92 -16.99 -14.25
N LEU A 63 -3.36 -16.58 -13.09
CA LEU A 63 -1.99 -16.10 -12.98
C LEU A 63 -1.73 -14.80 -13.76
N SER A 64 -2.76 -14.03 -14.13
CA SER A 64 -2.60 -12.73 -14.77
C SER A 64 -2.25 -11.67 -13.74
N VAL A 65 -0.95 -11.45 -13.55
CA VAL A 65 -0.42 -10.49 -12.55
C VAL A 65 -0.88 -9.08 -12.87
N HIS A 66 -0.78 -8.65 -14.12
CA HIS A 66 -1.24 -7.35 -14.60
C HIS A 66 -2.53 -7.52 -15.41
N GLU A 67 -3.67 -7.47 -14.76
CA GLU A 67 -4.97 -7.58 -15.42
C GLU A 67 -5.81 -6.33 -15.14
N GLY A 68 -6.13 -5.60 -16.23
CA GLY A 68 -7.07 -4.47 -16.18
C GLY A 68 -8.53 -4.94 -16.18
N PRO A 69 -9.48 -3.97 -16.33
CA PRO A 69 -9.21 -2.57 -16.77
C PRO A 69 -8.86 -1.59 -15.63
N HIS A 70 -9.09 -1.97 -14.38
CA HIS A 70 -8.85 -1.11 -13.21
C HIS A 70 -7.38 -1.06 -12.79
N GLY A 71 -7.02 -0.08 -12.01
CA GLY A 71 -5.69 0.12 -11.44
C GLY A 71 -5.60 1.46 -10.71
N ILE A 72 -4.49 1.73 -10.05
CA ILE A 72 -4.22 2.98 -9.33
C ILE A 72 -3.08 3.70 -10.05
N SER A 73 -3.41 4.74 -10.81
CA SER A 73 -2.43 5.54 -11.53
C SER A 73 -3.01 6.90 -11.94
N LYS A 74 -2.14 7.84 -12.28
CA LYS A 74 -2.53 9.20 -12.74
C LYS A 74 -3.54 9.21 -13.91
N ARG A 75 -3.65 8.11 -14.66
CA ARG A 75 -4.45 8.03 -15.91
C ARG A 75 -5.58 7.00 -15.88
N ASN A 76 -5.65 6.18 -14.83
CA ASN A 76 -6.69 5.13 -14.75
C ASN A 76 -8.00 5.73 -14.25
N ASN A 77 -8.98 5.83 -15.14
CA ASN A 77 -10.30 6.41 -14.88
C ASN A 77 -11.41 5.36 -14.65
N ILE A 78 -11.07 4.08 -14.64
CA ILE A 78 -12.03 3.00 -14.36
C ILE A 78 -12.42 3.03 -12.88
N PRO A 79 -13.72 3.10 -12.55
CA PRO A 79 -14.16 3.09 -11.16
C PRO A 79 -13.67 1.83 -10.43
N LEU A 80 -13.22 2.04 -9.19
CA LEU A 80 -12.85 0.93 -8.32
C LEU A 80 -14.11 0.37 -7.66
N GLU A 81 -14.32 -0.95 -7.76
CA GLU A 81 -15.51 -1.63 -7.28
C GLU A 81 -15.18 -2.71 -6.26
N ALA A 82 -16.12 -2.99 -5.36
CA ALA A 82 -15.96 -4.06 -4.38
C ALA A 82 -15.83 -5.43 -5.08
N GLY A 83 -14.89 -6.22 -4.62
CA GLY A 83 -14.50 -7.52 -5.21
C GLY A 83 -13.28 -7.42 -6.13
N MET A 84 -12.91 -6.22 -6.59
CA MET A 84 -11.68 -6.03 -7.34
C MET A 84 -10.45 -6.21 -6.44
N ILE A 85 -9.38 -6.76 -7.02
CA ILE A 85 -8.07 -6.92 -6.38
C ILE A 85 -7.10 -5.99 -7.10
N VAL A 86 -6.31 -5.24 -6.34
CA VAL A 86 -5.29 -4.31 -6.87
C VAL A 86 -3.98 -4.49 -6.13
N SER A 87 -2.85 -4.30 -6.84
CA SER A 87 -1.58 -4.04 -6.19
C SER A 87 -1.55 -2.59 -5.67
N VAL A 88 -0.78 -2.36 -4.61
CA VAL A 88 -0.37 -1.02 -4.16
C VAL A 88 1.12 -1.09 -3.90
N GLU A 89 1.89 -0.49 -4.79
CA GLU A 89 3.32 -0.71 -4.94
C GLU A 89 4.13 0.59 -5.15
N PRO A 90 3.93 1.62 -4.31
CA PRO A 90 4.73 2.83 -4.42
C PRO A 90 6.22 2.50 -4.30
N GLY A 91 7.06 3.25 -5.02
CA GLY A 91 8.49 2.99 -5.06
C GLY A 91 9.32 4.26 -5.27
N TYR A 92 10.63 4.09 -5.26
CA TYR A 92 11.60 5.10 -5.68
C TYR A 92 12.85 4.40 -6.23
N TYR A 93 13.39 4.94 -7.28
CA TYR A 93 14.54 4.35 -7.98
C TYR A 93 15.57 5.43 -8.27
N GLU A 94 16.81 5.17 -7.88
CA GLU A 94 17.95 6.03 -8.13
C GLU A 94 18.95 5.30 -8.99
N GLU A 95 19.12 5.79 -10.21
CA GLU A 95 19.95 5.15 -11.22
C GLU A 95 21.38 4.95 -10.71
N GLY A 96 21.90 3.74 -10.87
CA GLY A 96 23.26 3.37 -10.43
C GLY A 96 23.42 3.19 -8.92
N GLU A 97 22.37 3.43 -8.10
CA GLU A 97 22.46 3.35 -6.64
C GLU A 97 21.54 2.28 -6.04
N PHE A 98 20.23 2.49 -6.05
CA PHE A 98 19.27 1.55 -5.45
C PHE A 98 17.84 1.75 -5.96
N GLY A 99 17.02 0.70 -5.81
CA GLY A 99 15.58 0.78 -5.95
C GLY A 99 14.88 0.30 -4.68
N ILE A 100 13.77 0.93 -4.34
CA ILE A 100 12.90 0.56 -3.21
C ILE A 100 11.47 0.48 -3.72
N ARG A 101 10.80 -0.63 -3.42
CA ARG A 101 9.36 -0.81 -3.62
C ARG A 101 8.79 -1.53 -2.40
N ILE A 102 7.66 -1.06 -1.91
CA ILE A 102 6.87 -1.78 -0.90
C ILE A 102 5.53 -2.09 -1.54
N GLU A 103 5.16 -3.36 -1.58
CA GLU A 103 3.97 -3.80 -2.29
C GLU A 103 3.07 -4.65 -1.41
N ASN A 104 1.78 -4.33 -1.42
CA ASN A 104 0.72 -5.17 -0.92
C ASN A 104 -0.35 -5.37 -1.99
N ILE A 105 -0.95 -6.55 -2.00
CA ILE A 105 -2.17 -6.84 -2.75
C ILE A 105 -3.36 -6.56 -1.84
N LEU A 106 -4.29 -5.76 -2.33
CA LEU A 106 -5.46 -5.31 -1.58
C LEU A 106 -6.76 -5.74 -2.27
N LEU A 107 -7.69 -6.26 -1.48
CA LEU A 107 -9.07 -6.51 -1.89
C LEU A 107 -9.93 -5.29 -1.57
N ILE A 108 -10.72 -4.83 -2.53
CA ILE A 108 -11.70 -3.75 -2.35
C ILE A 108 -12.97 -4.30 -1.74
N LYS A 109 -13.41 -3.73 -0.62
CA LYS A 109 -14.60 -4.15 0.12
C LYS A 109 -15.59 -3.02 0.31
N LYS A 110 -16.89 -3.37 0.37
CA LYS A 110 -17.92 -2.45 0.85
C LYS A 110 -17.86 -2.34 2.36
N LEU A 111 -17.85 -1.11 2.86
CA LEU A 111 -18.05 -0.89 4.29
C LEU A 111 -19.51 -1.19 4.67
N PRO A 112 -19.77 -1.69 5.89
CA PRO A 112 -21.13 -1.85 6.41
C PRO A 112 -21.90 -0.54 6.32
N LYS A 113 -23.19 -0.62 5.96
CA LYS A 113 -24.06 0.57 5.97
C LYS A 113 -24.09 1.16 7.38
N ASN A 114 -23.78 2.45 7.47
CA ASN A 114 -23.85 3.21 8.71
C ASN A 114 -24.82 4.38 8.48
N LYS A 115 -25.62 4.75 9.50
CA LYS A 115 -26.55 5.88 9.44
C LYS A 115 -25.86 7.22 9.11
N ARG A 116 -24.53 7.30 9.33
CA ARG A 116 -23.73 8.50 9.01
C ARG A 116 -23.32 8.58 7.53
N HIS A 117 -23.34 7.46 6.79
CA HIS A 117 -22.92 7.43 5.39
C HIS A 117 -24.15 7.46 4.49
N LYS A 118 -24.36 8.59 3.79
CA LYS A 118 -25.41 8.74 2.78
C LYS A 118 -25.10 7.97 1.50
N THR A 119 -23.82 7.66 1.25
CA THR A 119 -23.31 6.96 0.07
C THR A 119 -22.70 5.63 0.45
N CYS A 120 -22.63 4.71 -0.52
CA CYS A 120 -21.85 3.46 -0.38
C CYS A 120 -20.38 3.82 -0.24
N MET A 121 -19.74 3.37 0.84
CA MET A 121 -18.31 3.57 1.08
C MET A 121 -17.56 2.27 0.81
N LEU A 122 -16.35 2.42 0.27
CA LEU A 122 -15.41 1.34 0.01
C LEU A 122 -14.18 1.47 0.93
N SER A 123 -13.49 0.36 1.12
CA SER A 123 -12.25 0.27 1.89
C SER A 123 -11.36 -0.82 1.29
N PHE A 124 -10.15 -0.91 1.78
CA PHE A 124 -9.22 -1.98 1.43
C PHE A 124 -9.08 -3.02 2.56
N GLU A 125 -8.86 -4.28 2.17
CA GLU A 125 -8.36 -5.35 3.02
C GLU A 125 -7.07 -5.91 2.44
N SER A 126 -5.99 -5.98 3.23
CA SER A 126 -4.72 -6.54 2.78
C SER A 126 -4.80 -8.06 2.65
N LEU A 127 -4.40 -8.55 1.48
CA LEU A 127 -4.22 -9.98 1.21
C LEU A 127 -2.77 -10.42 1.40
N THR A 128 -1.81 -9.49 1.26
CA THR A 128 -0.39 -9.75 1.49
C THR A 128 -0.10 -9.92 2.98
N LEU A 129 0.61 -10.98 3.32
CA LEU A 129 0.97 -11.35 4.70
C LEU A 129 2.50 -11.47 4.85
N VAL A 130 3.22 -10.42 4.47
CA VAL A 130 4.69 -10.33 4.57
C VAL A 130 5.07 -9.22 5.54
N PRO A 131 5.92 -9.48 6.54
CA PRO A 131 6.33 -8.44 7.47
C PRO A 131 7.20 -7.39 6.77
N ILE A 132 6.98 -6.12 7.11
CA ILE A 132 7.78 -4.99 6.61
C ILE A 132 9.05 -4.89 7.46
N ASP A 133 10.24 -4.79 6.81
CA ASP A 133 11.53 -4.75 7.52
C ASP A 133 11.67 -3.48 8.37
N LYS A 134 11.67 -3.66 9.67
CA LYS A 134 11.79 -2.58 10.67
C LYS A 134 13.12 -1.83 10.59
N LYS A 135 14.19 -2.43 10.07
CA LYS A 135 15.51 -1.78 9.94
C LYS A 135 15.50 -0.63 8.93
N LEU A 136 14.53 -0.64 8.01
CA LEU A 136 14.37 0.39 6.98
C LEU A 136 13.41 1.51 7.41
N ILE A 137 12.86 1.48 8.63
CA ILE A 137 11.84 2.43 9.06
C ILE A 137 12.44 3.47 10.03
N ASN A 138 12.30 4.74 9.69
CA ASN A 138 12.47 5.85 10.64
C ASN A 138 11.18 6.03 11.45
N VAL A 139 11.09 5.36 12.60
CA VAL A 139 9.89 5.39 13.47
C VAL A 139 9.53 6.81 13.93
N ASN A 140 10.50 7.72 14.04
CA ASN A 140 10.25 9.11 14.45
C ASN A 140 9.56 9.94 13.35
N ALA A 141 9.64 9.51 12.10
CA ALA A 141 8.97 10.16 10.97
C ALA A 141 7.52 9.66 10.77
N LEU A 142 7.10 8.62 11.49
CA LEU A 142 5.74 8.11 11.47
C LEU A 142 4.86 8.82 12.50
N THR A 143 3.64 9.19 12.10
CA THR A 143 2.58 9.61 13.01
C THR A 143 2.12 8.45 13.90
N THR A 144 1.42 8.76 14.98
CA THR A 144 0.81 7.72 15.85
C THR A 144 -0.09 6.80 15.06
N LYS A 145 -0.93 7.34 14.18
CA LYS A 145 -1.85 6.55 13.33
C LYS A 145 -1.11 5.58 12.41
N GLU A 146 -0.02 6.02 11.78
CA GLU A 146 0.81 5.16 10.92
C GLU A 146 1.52 4.06 11.71
N LYS A 147 1.98 4.35 12.93
CA LYS A 147 2.54 3.34 13.85
C LYS A 147 1.50 2.31 14.26
N ASP A 148 0.29 2.74 14.58
CA ASP A 148 -0.81 1.86 14.98
C ASP A 148 -1.21 0.95 13.82
N TRP A 149 -1.29 1.48 12.59
CA TRP A 149 -1.53 0.66 11.40
C TRP A 149 -0.43 -0.39 11.22
N LEU A 150 0.84 0.02 11.26
CA LEU A 150 1.99 -0.88 11.08
C LEU A 150 2.02 -2.01 12.11
N ASN A 151 1.77 -1.66 13.39
CA ASN A 151 1.70 -2.64 14.47
C ASN A 151 0.53 -3.61 14.27
N SER A 152 -0.63 -3.10 13.85
CA SER A 152 -1.81 -3.93 13.55
C SER A 152 -1.57 -4.84 12.37
N TYR A 153 -0.94 -4.34 11.31
CA TYR A 153 -0.54 -5.13 10.13
C TYR A 153 0.41 -6.28 10.55
N HIS A 154 1.49 -5.97 11.27
CA HIS A 154 2.43 -6.99 11.74
C HIS A 154 1.77 -8.01 12.69
N LYS A 155 0.82 -7.59 13.53
CA LYS A 155 0.05 -8.51 14.38
C LYS A 155 -0.80 -9.48 13.56
N VAL A 156 -1.44 -9.00 12.49
CA VAL A 156 -2.20 -9.86 11.56
C VAL A 156 -1.28 -10.85 10.87
N VAL A 157 -0.14 -10.38 10.33
CA VAL A 157 0.88 -11.24 9.70
C VAL A 157 1.34 -12.32 10.68
N TYR A 158 1.74 -11.93 11.88
CA TYR A 158 2.20 -12.86 12.91
C TYR A 158 1.14 -13.91 13.24
N ASN A 159 -0.07 -13.50 13.55
CA ASN A 159 -1.14 -14.42 13.93
C ASN A 159 -1.52 -15.41 12.84
N LYS A 160 -1.40 -14.99 11.57
CA LYS A 160 -1.76 -15.83 10.43
C LYS A 160 -0.63 -16.75 9.96
N ILE A 161 0.61 -16.33 10.09
CA ILE A 161 1.77 -17.04 9.51
C ILE A 161 2.50 -17.88 10.55
N SER A 162 2.64 -17.40 11.80
CA SER A 162 3.40 -18.12 12.83
C SER A 162 2.95 -19.57 13.08
N PRO A 163 1.65 -19.95 12.96
CA PRO A 163 1.25 -21.35 13.15
C PRO A 163 1.82 -22.32 12.09
N PHE A 164 2.34 -21.80 10.97
CA PHE A 164 2.91 -22.58 9.87
C PHE A 164 4.44 -22.58 9.86
N LEU A 165 5.07 -21.87 10.80
CA LEU A 165 6.52 -21.82 10.93
C LEU A 165 7.00 -22.82 11.97
N SER A 166 8.20 -23.41 11.74
CA SER A 166 8.86 -24.22 12.77
C SER A 166 9.29 -23.34 13.95
N THR A 167 9.35 -23.95 15.14
CA THR A 167 9.78 -23.25 16.38
C THR A 167 11.28 -22.96 16.41
N ASP A 168 12.04 -23.39 15.40
CA ASP A 168 13.50 -23.31 15.33
C ASP A 168 14.03 -22.07 14.60
N ILE A 169 13.22 -20.99 14.53
CA ILE A 169 13.61 -19.71 13.93
C ILE A 169 13.66 -18.61 14.99
#